data_15fd7ac9a580a2bb586661465c184453
#
_entry.id   15fd7ac9a580a2bb586661465c184453
#
_cell.length_a   1.000
_cell.length_b   1.000
_cell.length_c   1.000
_cell.angle_alpha   90.00
_cell.angle_beta   90.00
_cell.angle_gamma   90.00
#
_symmetry.space_group_name_H-M   'P 1'
#
loop_
_entity.id
_entity.type
_entity.pdbx_description
1 polymer ?
#
loop_
_entity_poly.entity_id
_entity_poly.type
_entity_poly.pdbx_seq_one_letter_code
_entity_poly.pdbx_strand_id
1 'polypeptide(L)'
;MMGMEGSGKRCIARLAAYTSGYLFFEITLKRAYSEDDFKEDIKQVYRLSCNNPVVFLLDDTLTKNEVFLEHISNMLNIGMIPSLFTKDERNELCNQFRDKFENEGNSNIWECITENCNNNLHVILTMSQLGEKFRLKLRNFPSLISLCVIDWYHPWPEEAFRQVSKNFLLGDQQIKS
;
A
#
# COMPACT_ATOMS: atom_id res chain seq x y z
N MET A 1 -0.89 -10.52 0.69
CA MET A 1 0.31 -11.36 0.76
C MET A 1 0.52 -11.85 2.18
N MET A 2 0.37 -13.13 2.43
CA MET A 2 0.47 -13.74 3.76
C MET A 2 1.60 -14.76 3.82
N GLY A 3 2.38 -14.77 4.91
CA GLY A 3 3.47 -15.74 5.07
C GLY A 3 4.48 -15.28 6.09
N MET A 4 5.43 -16.13 6.43
CA MET A 4 6.48 -15.86 7.42
C MET A 4 7.33 -14.64 7.02
N GLU A 5 7.96 -14.01 8.01
CA GLU A 5 8.99 -12.98 7.76
C GLU A 5 10.12 -13.59 6.92
N GLY A 6 10.72 -12.81 6.04
CA GLY A 6 11.77 -13.30 5.13
C GLY A 6 11.31 -14.11 3.93
N SER A 7 10.00 -14.34 3.71
CA SER A 7 9.48 -15.07 2.55
C SER A 7 9.48 -14.28 1.22
N GLY A 8 10.07 -13.10 1.18
CA GLY A 8 10.24 -12.31 -0.05
C GLY A 8 9.04 -11.46 -0.48
N LYS A 9 7.96 -11.39 0.31
CA LYS A 9 6.72 -10.63 -0.02
C LYS A 9 7.01 -9.20 -0.49
N ARG A 10 7.81 -8.47 0.27
CA ARG A 10 8.17 -7.08 -0.02
C ARG A 10 8.99 -6.93 -1.30
N CYS A 11 9.93 -7.84 -1.53
CA CYS A 11 10.74 -7.85 -2.74
C CYS A 11 9.89 -8.12 -3.98
N ILE A 12 8.95 -9.06 -3.90
CA ILE A 12 8.05 -9.40 -5.00
C ILE A 12 7.10 -8.25 -5.29
N ALA A 13 6.55 -7.58 -4.26
CA ALA A 13 5.71 -6.40 -4.43
C ALA A 13 6.46 -5.26 -5.17
N ARG A 14 7.70 -4.99 -4.79
CA ARG A 14 8.55 -3.99 -5.48
C ARG A 14 8.86 -4.39 -6.92
N LEU A 15 9.19 -5.66 -7.14
CA LEU A 15 9.48 -6.17 -8.48
C LEU A 15 8.24 -6.07 -9.37
N ALA A 16 7.07 -6.43 -8.88
CA ALA A 16 5.81 -6.31 -9.59
C ALA A 16 5.50 -4.86 -9.97
N ALA A 17 5.65 -3.91 -9.04
CA ALA A 17 5.48 -2.50 -9.31
C ALA A 17 6.44 -2.00 -10.39
N TYR A 18 7.73 -2.37 -10.28
CA TYR A 18 8.75 -1.99 -11.26
C TYR A 18 8.46 -2.54 -12.64
N THR A 19 8.13 -3.81 -12.77
CA THR A 19 7.84 -4.46 -14.06
C THR A 19 6.57 -3.92 -14.72
N SER A 20 5.61 -3.47 -13.92
CA SER A 20 4.37 -2.84 -14.40
C SER A 20 4.54 -1.35 -14.73
N GLY A 21 5.69 -0.75 -14.43
CA GLY A 21 5.93 0.69 -14.59
C GLY A 21 5.13 1.55 -13.60
N TYR A 22 4.72 1.00 -12.45
CA TYR A 22 3.94 1.67 -11.42
C TYR A 22 4.84 2.32 -10.38
N LEU A 23 4.39 3.44 -9.83
CA LEU A 23 5.07 4.06 -8.70
C LEU A 23 4.92 3.17 -7.46
N PHE A 24 6.02 2.95 -6.77
CA PHE A 24 6.00 2.17 -5.53
C PHE A 24 6.08 3.10 -4.32
N PHE A 25 5.06 3.05 -3.47
CA PHE A 25 5.02 3.83 -2.25
C PHE A 25 4.97 2.91 -1.03
N GLU A 26 5.84 3.16 -0.08
CA GLU A 26 5.96 2.41 1.16
C GLU A 26 6.19 3.38 2.32
N ILE A 27 5.41 3.23 3.39
CA ILE A 27 5.54 4.05 4.57
C ILE A 27 6.80 3.66 5.34
N THR A 28 7.65 4.64 5.62
CA THR A 28 8.82 4.46 6.49
C THR A 28 8.47 4.89 7.90
N LEU A 29 8.37 3.94 8.83
CA LEU A 29 8.07 4.23 10.22
C LEU A 29 9.18 5.03 10.90
N LYS A 30 8.82 6.18 11.45
CA LYS A 30 9.66 6.98 12.35
C LYS A 30 9.46 6.51 13.80
N ARG A 31 10.36 6.89 14.71
CA ARG A 31 10.29 6.50 16.14
C ARG A 31 8.98 6.92 16.83
N ALA A 32 8.37 8.04 16.42
CA ALA A 32 7.11 8.56 16.96
C ALA A 32 6.09 8.73 15.82
N TYR A 33 5.76 7.63 15.13
CA TYR A 33 4.79 7.65 14.02
C TYR A 33 3.37 7.67 14.58
N SER A 34 2.66 8.76 14.34
CA SER A 34 1.31 9.04 14.83
C SER A 34 0.23 8.69 13.79
N GLU A 35 -1.04 8.77 14.21
CA GLU A 35 -2.19 8.66 13.29
C GLU A 35 -2.22 9.80 12.28
N ASP A 36 -1.81 11.00 12.69
CA ASP A 36 -1.77 12.16 11.80
C ASP A 36 -0.68 12.02 10.72
N ASP A 37 0.50 11.47 11.09
CA ASP A 37 1.54 11.14 10.12
C ASP A 37 1.02 10.11 9.09
N PHE A 38 0.26 9.11 9.56
CA PHE A 38 -0.34 8.12 8.69
C PHE A 38 -1.35 8.75 7.71
N LYS A 39 -2.20 9.66 8.18
CA LYS A 39 -3.15 10.40 7.33
C LYS A 39 -2.44 11.24 6.28
N GLU A 40 -1.34 11.90 6.64
CA GLU A 40 -0.55 12.69 5.68
C GLU A 40 0.12 11.80 4.62
N ASP A 41 0.68 10.65 5.01
CA ASP A 41 1.22 9.68 4.05
C ASP A 41 0.14 9.17 3.10
N ILE A 42 -1.07 8.87 3.61
CA ILE A 42 -2.21 8.47 2.78
C ILE A 42 -2.65 9.60 1.84
N LYS A 43 -2.68 10.86 2.28
CA LYS A 43 -2.96 12.00 1.40
C LYS A 43 -1.94 12.08 0.25
N GLN A 44 -0.66 11.83 0.56
CA GLN A 44 0.38 11.80 -0.46
C GLN A 44 0.14 10.67 -1.48
N VAL A 45 -0.26 9.47 -1.02
CA VAL A 45 -0.61 8.36 -1.90
C VAL A 45 -1.76 8.74 -2.84
N TYR A 46 -2.83 9.36 -2.33
CA TYR A 46 -3.95 9.82 -3.16
C TYR A 46 -3.52 10.89 -4.17
N ARG A 47 -2.70 11.87 -3.78
CA ARG A 47 -2.17 12.88 -4.70
C ARG A 47 -1.34 12.26 -5.83
N LEU A 48 -0.53 11.24 -5.54
CA LEU A 48 0.24 10.51 -6.54
C LEU A 48 -0.68 9.70 -7.47
N SER A 49 -1.70 9.04 -6.92
CA SER A 49 -2.64 8.19 -7.68
C SER A 49 -3.57 8.97 -8.60
N CYS A 50 -3.74 10.29 -8.40
CA CYS A 50 -4.47 11.14 -9.34
C CYS A 50 -3.86 11.14 -10.75
N ASN A 51 -2.55 10.98 -10.88
CA ASN A 51 -1.84 11.08 -12.15
C ASN A 51 -1.20 9.78 -12.62
N ASN A 52 -0.84 8.91 -11.70
CA ASN A 52 -0.03 7.73 -12.00
C ASN A 52 -0.61 6.50 -11.30
N PRO A 53 -0.45 5.31 -11.89
CA PRO A 53 -0.72 4.09 -11.16
C PRO A 53 0.31 3.91 -10.04
N VAL A 54 -0.18 3.65 -8.82
CA VAL A 54 0.61 3.57 -7.60
C VAL A 54 0.38 2.23 -6.92
N VAL A 55 1.45 1.53 -6.57
CA VAL A 55 1.42 0.38 -5.67
C VAL A 55 1.75 0.88 -4.27
N PHE A 56 0.78 0.80 -3.39
CA PHE A 56 0.92 1.18 -1.99
C PHE A 56 1.13 -0.06 -1.12
N LEU A 57 2.33 -0.21 -0.57
CA LEU A 57 2.68 -1.32 0.31
C LEU A 57 2.51 -0.94 1.78
N LEU A 58 1.70 -1.73 2.48
CA LEU A 58 1.52 -1.67 3.93
C LEU A 58 2.15 -2.89 4.57
N ASP A 59 3.19 -2.64 5.35
CA ASP A 59 3.95 -3.69 6.02
C ASP A 59 3.28 -4.15 7.32
N ASP A 60 3.68 -5.32 7.78
CA ASP A 60 3.18 -6.00 8.96
C ASP A 60 3.29 -5.16 10.25
N THR A 61 4.27 -4.28 10.32
CA THR A 61 4.43 -3.34 11.43
C THR A 61 3.29 -2.35 11.55
N LEU A 62 2.78 -1.83 10.43
CA LEU A 62 1.62 -0.93 10.39
C LEU A 62 0.32 -1.68 10.65
N THR A 63 0.18 -2.88 10.13
CA THR A 63 -1.02 -3.69 10.34
C THR A 63 -1.19 -4.21 11.78
N LYS A 64 -0.19 -4.01 12.65
CA LYS A 64 -0.33 -4.30 14.09
C LYS A 64 -1.23 -3.32 14.81
N ASN A 65 -1.32 -2.08 14.35
CA ASN A 65 -2.18 -1.05 14.93
C ASN A 65 -3.59 -1.13 14.33
N GLU A 66 -4.60 -1.31 15.19
CA GLU A 66 -5.99 -1.45 14.77
C GLU A 66 -6.55 -0.16 14.15
N VAL A 67 -6.09 1.02 14.58
CA VAL A 67 -6.51 2.31 14.02
C VAL A 67 -6.09 2.43 12.54
N PHE A 68 -4.87 2.00 12.21
CA PHE A 68 -4.43 2.00 10.81
C PHE A 68 -5.20 1.00 9.97
N LEU A 69 -5.53 -0.18 10.52
CA LEU A 69 -6.36 -1.16 9.85
C LEU A 69 -7.79 -0.65 9.59
N GLU A 70 -8.35 0.14 10.50
CA GLU A 70 -9.65 0.79 10.31
C GLU A 70 -9.61 1.75 9.13
N HIS A 71 -8.59 2.61 9.06
CA HIS A 71 -8.41 3.51 7.91
C HIS A 71 -8.24 2.76 6.59
N ILE A 72 -7.47 1.67 6.59
CA ILE A 72 -7.30 0.82 5.41
C ILE A 72 -8.61 0.13 5.03
N SER A 73 -9.36 -0.37 6.01
CA SER A 73 -10.68 -0.97 5.79
C SER A 73 -11.65 0.02 5.15
N ASN A 74 -11.67 1.26 5.62
CA ASN A 74 -12.47 2.33 5.02
C ASN A 74 -12.03 2.65 3.58
N MET A 75 -10.72 2.70 3.34
CA MET A 75 -10.16 2.90 2.00
C MET A 75 -10.58 1.78 1.04
N LEU A 76 -10.55 0.52 1.48
CA LEU A 76 -10.96 -0.63 0.66
C LEU A 76 -12.47 -0.67 0.40
N ASN A 77 -13.30 -0.26 1.37
CA ASN A 77 -14.76 -0.31 1.26
C ASN A 77 -15.33 0.85 0.44
N ILE A 78 -14.82 2.06 0.65
CA ILE A 78 -15.40 3.31 0.14
C ILE A 78 -14.52 3.90 -0.97
N GLY A 79 -13.29 3.42 -1.09
CA GLY A 79 -12.28 3.94 -2.01
C GLY A 79 -11.51 5.15 -1.46
N MET A 80 -12.04 5.81 -0.42
CA MET A 80 -11.37 6.94 0.22
C MET A 80 -11.68 6.96 1.72
N ILE A 81 -10.72 7.39 2.54
CA ILE A 81 -10.91 7.54 3.97
C ILE A 81 -11.82 8.75 4.23
N PRO A 82 -12.94 8.59 4.96
CA PRO A 82 -13.82 9.70 5.32
C PRO A 82 -13.06 10.81 6.06
N SER A 83 -13.34 12.05 5.71
CA SER A 83 -12.75 13.25 6.35
C SER A 83 -11.21 13.33 6.29
N LEU A 84 -10.56 12.59 5.39
CA LEU A 84 -9.12 12.65 5.19
C LEU A 84 -8.66 14.05 4.71
N PHE A 85 -9.36 14.60 3.74
CA PHE A 85 -9.09 15.93 3.20
C PHE A 85 -10.02 16.98 3.81
N THR A 86 -9.46 18.10 4.22
CA THR A 86 -10.24 19.30 4.61
C THR A 86 -10.96 19.88 3.38
N LYS A 87 -11.93 20.77 3.62
CA LYS A 87 -12.65 21.43 2.52
C LYS A 87 -11.71 22.22 1.61
N ASP A 88 -10.70 22.87 2.21
CA ASP A 88 -9.74 23.68 1.47
C ASP A 88 -8.82 22.82 0.62
N GLU A 89 -8.31 21.70 1.16
CA GLU A 89 -7.51 20.73 0.43
C GLU A 89 -8.27 20.09 -0.74
N ARG A 90 -9.58 19.80 -0.53
CA ARG A 90 -10.44 19.30 -1.61
C ARG A 90 -10.60 20.30 -2.74
N ASN A 91 -10.85 21.57 -2.39
CA ASN A 91 -10.98 22.64 -3.36
C ASN A 91 -9.69 22.84 -4.15
N GLU A 92 -8.55 22.77 -3.46
CA GLU A 92 -7.22 22.85 -4.10
C GLU A 92 -7.01 21.73 -5.10
N LEU A 93 -7.29 20.47 -4.71
CA LEU A 93 -7.21 19.32 -5.61
C LEU A 93 -8.17 19.44 -6.79
N CYS A 94 -9.42 19.85 -6.54
CA CYS A 94 -10.38 20.07 -7.63
C CYS A 94 -9.89 21.14 -8.61
N ASN A 95 -9.28 22.22 -8.12
CA ASN A 95 -8.73 23.26 -8.99
C ASN A 95 -7.51 22.77 -9.79
N GLN A 96 -6.62 21.98 -9.18
CA GLN A 96 -5.46 21.42 -9.87
C GLN A 96 -5.83 20.46 -11.00
N PHE A 97 -6.91 19.72 -10.83
CA PHE A 97 -7.34 18.69 -11.79
C PHE A 97 -8.54 19.10 -12.64
N ARG A 98 -9.01 20.35 -12.52
CA ARG A 98 -10.15 20.86 -13.24
C ARG A 98 -10.02 20.68 -14.75
N ASP A 99 -8.93 21.16 -15.32
CA ASP A 99 -8.68 21.12 -16.78
C ASP A 99 -8.65 19.68 -17.33
N LYS A 100 -8.24 18.71 -16.48
CA LYS A 100 -8.18 17.30 -16.87
C LYS A 100 -9.58 16.67 -16.95
N PHE A 101 -10.48 17.00 -16.02
CA PHE A 101 -11.78 16.33 -15.88
C PHE A 101 -12.97 17.15 -16.42
N GLU A 102 -12.87 18.46 -16.61
CA GLU A 102 -13.93 19.27 -17.26
C GLU A 102 -14.19 18.84 -18.71
N ASN A 103 -13.14 18.35 -19.41
CA ASN A 103 -13.27 17.85 -20.78
C ASN A 103 -14.07 16.54 -20.90
N GLU A 104 -14.30 15.83 -19.79
CA GLU A 104 -15.07 14.58 -19.75
C GLU A 104 -16.56 14.78 -19.48
N GLY A 105 -17.02 16.05 -19.35
CA GLY A 105 -18.45 16.39 -19.22
C GLY A 105 -19.06 16.07 -17.86
N ASN A 106 -18.27 15.76 -16.86
CA ASN A 106 -18.72 15.41 -15.52
C ASN A 106 -18.91 16.66 -14.64
N SER A 107 -20.09 16.78 -14.02
CA SER A 107 -20.45 17.92 -13.15
C SER A 107 -19.80 17.87 -11.76
N ASN A 108 -19.28 16.71 -11.33
CA ASN A 108 -18.66 16.51 -10.01
C ASN A 108 -17.20 16.09 -10.12
N ILE A 109 -16.31 17.08 -10.17
CA ILE A 109 -14.87 16.88 -10.30
C ILE A 109 -14.31 16.01 -9.16
N TRP A 110 -14.84 16.14 -7.94
CA TRP A 110 -14.37 15.35 -6.79
C TRP A 110 -14.66 13.85 -6.97
N GLU A 111 -15.82 13.48 -7.49
CA GLU A 111 -16.13 12.07 -7.78
C GLU A 111 -15.18 11.51 -8.84
N CYS A 112 -14.93 12.27 -9.90
CA CYS A 112 -13.96 11.87 -10.94
C CYS A 112 -12.55 11.65 -10.38
N ILE A 113 -12.09 12.56 -9.50
CA ILE A 113 -10.79 12.42 -8.82
C ILE A 113 -10.79 11.13 -7.98
N THR A 114 -11.84 10.89 -7.19
CA THR A 114 -11.92 9.70 -6.33
C THR A 114 -11.94 8.42 -7.15
N GLU A 115 -12.72 8.37 -8.21
CA GLU A 115 -12.77 7.21 -9.12
C GLU A 115 -11.43 6.96 -9.81
N ASN A 116 -10.81 8.02 -10.32
CA ASN A 116 -9.50 7.92 -10.95
C ASN A 116 -8.41 7.45 -9.97
N CYS A 117 -8.43 7.95 -8.72
CA CYS A 117 -7.54 7.48 -7.67
C CYS A 117 -7.75 5.99 -7.38
N ASN A 118 -9.01 5.54 -7.29
CA ASN A 118 -9.32 4.14 -7.03
C ASN A 118 -8.84 3.21 -8.13
N ASN A 119 -8.96 3.63 -9.38
CA ASN A 119 -8.49 2.87 -10.54
C ASN A 119 -6.95 2.76 -10.60
N ASN A 120 -6.26 3.79 -10.13
CA ASN A 120 -4.80 3.87 -10.16
C ASN A 120 -4.13 3.33 -8.88
N LEU A 121 -4.87 3.16 -7.79
CA LEU A 121 -4.30 2.77 -6.50
C LEU A 121 -4.40 1.26 -6.28
N HIS A 122 -3.25 0.61 -6.19
CA HIS A 122 -3.13 -0.81 -5.91
C HIS A 122 -2.56 -1.03 -4.52
N VAL A 123 -3.38 -1.51 -3.59
CA VAL A 123 -3.00 -1.71 -2.19
C VAL A 123 -2.48 -3.13 -1.98
N ILE A 124 -1.28 -3.25 -1.43
CA ILE A 124 -0.68 -4.52 -1.03
C ILE A 124 -0.48 -4.53 0.48
N LEU A 125 -1.13 -5.47 1.15
CA LEU A 125 -0.96 -5.72 2.57
C LEU A 125 -0.04 -6.92 2.78
N THR A 126 1.01 -6.76 3.57
CA THR A 126 1.83 -7.90 4.00
C THR A 126 1.52 -8.24 5.45
N MET A 127 1.25 -9.51 5.72
CA MET A 127 0.97 -10.01 7.06
C MET A 127 1.78 -11.27 7.31
N SER A 128 2.48 -11.31 8.44
CA SER A 128 3.33 -12.44 8.85
C SER A 128 2.68 -13.35 9.88
N GLN A 129 1.61 -12.91 10.53
CA GLN A 129 1.03 -13.63 11.67
C GLN A 129 -0.03 -14.64 11.24
N LEU A 130 0.29 -15.92 11.47
CA LEU A 130 -0.64 -17.02 11.48
C LEU A 130 -1.03 -17.29 12.95
N GLY A 131 -2.32 -17.33 13.29
CA GLY A 131 -2.77 -17.65 14.64
C GLY A 131 -4.04 -16.91 15.08
N GLU A 132 -4.35 -16.98 16.38
CA GLU A 132 -5.59 -16.39 16.92
C GLU A 132 -5.66 -14.88 16.74
N LYS A 133 -4.56 -14.15 16.92
CA LYS A 133 -4.51 -12.70 16.73
C LYS A 133 -4.86 -12.30 15.29
N PHE A 134 -4.42 -13.07 14.32
CA PHE A 134 -4.76 -12.86 12.93
C PHE A 134 -6.26 -13.13 12.68
N ARG A 135 -6.80 -14.22 13.23
CA ARG A 135 -8.24 -14.52 13.11
C ARG A 135 -9.12 -13.43 13.73
N LEU A 136 -8.70 -12.86 14.87
CA LEU A 136 -9.40 -11.73 15.48
C LEU A 136 -9.39 -10.49 14.59
N LYS A 137 -8.25 -10.16 13.98
CA LYS A 137 -8.15 -9.05 13.02
C LYS A 137 -9.09 -9.24 11.83
N LEU A 138 -9.13 -10.43 11.26
CA LEU A 138 -10.02 -10.74 10.15
C LEU A 138 -11.51 -10.67 10.51
N ARG A 139 -11.86 -10.97 11.78
CA ARG A 139 -13.23 -10.80 12.29
C ARG A 139 -13.59 -9.33 12.44
N ASN A 140 -12.65 -8.51 12.94
CA ASN A 140 -12.88 -7.09 13.16
C ASN A 140 -12.90 -6.31 11.83
N PHE A 141 -12.14 -6.77 10.83
CA PHE A 141 -12.00 -6.12 9.52
C PHE A 141 -12.31 -7.10 8.38
N PRO A 142 -13.60 -7.43 8.14
CA PRO A 142 -13.99 -8.41 7.13
C PRO A 142 -13.64 -7.99 5.69
N SER A 143 -13.49 -6.70 5.43
CA SER A 143 -13.05 -6.15 4.13
C SER A 143 -11.67 -6.67 3.69
N LEU A 144 -10.78 -6.99 4.64
CA LEU A 144 -9.47 -7.59 4.35
C LEU A 144 -9.56 -8.98 3.70
N ILE A 145 -10.70 -9.66 3.85
CA ILE A 145 -10.96 -10.96 3.20
C ILE A 145 -11.82 -10.77 1.96
N SER A 146 -12.91 -10.00 2.09
CA SER A 146 -13.93 -9.92 1.04
C SER A 146 -13.51 -9.08 -0.17
N LEU A 147 -12.62 -8.10 0.04
CA LEU A 147 -12.18 -7.16 -0.98
C LEU A 147 -10.73 -7.37 -1.43
N CYS A 148 -10.01 -8.31 -0.82
CA CYS A 148 -8.62 -8.58 -1.15
C CYS A 148 -8.42 -10.01 -1.65
N VAL A 149 -7.50 -10.17 -2.59
CA VAL A 149 -6.98 -11.49 -2.97
C VAL A 149 -5.89 -11.91 -1.98
N ILE A 150 -5.97 -13.15 -1.50
CA ILE A 150 -5.03 -13.66 -0.50
C ILE A 150 -4.02 -14.58 -1.17
N ASP A 151 -2.76 -14.14 -1.20
CA ASP A 151 -1.63 -14.92 -1.67
C ASP A 151 -0.84 -15.47 -0.49
N TRP A 152 -0.60 -16.78 -0.49
CA TRP A 152 0.14 -17.46 0.56
C TRP A 152 1.59 -17.68 0.15
N TYR A 153 2.53 -17.22 1.00
CA TYR A 153 3.97 -17.37 0.83
C TYR A 153 4.49 -18.41 1.80
N HIS A 154 5.03 -19.49 1.25
CA HIS A 154 5.70 -20.52 2.03
C HIS A 154 7.13 -20.10 2.42
N PRO A 155 7.69 -20.71 3.48
CA PRO A 155 9.11 -20.52 3.81
C PRO A 155 9.98 -20.93 2.62
N TRP A 156 11.05 -20.20 2.42
CA TRP A 156 12.01 -20.57 1.39
C TRP A 156 12.71 -21.90 1.73
N PRO A 157 12.97 -22.76 0.74
CA PRO A 157 13.77 -23.95 0.95
C PRO A 157 15.22 -23.57 1.30
N GLU A 158 15.90 -24.45 2.05
CA GLU A 158 17.27 -24.20 2.51
C GLU A 158 18.25 -23.90 1.37
N GLU A 159 18.06 -24.53 0.21
CA GLU A 159 18.86 -24.27 -0.99
C GLU A 159 18.73 -22.84 -1.50
N ALA A 160 17.54 -22.25 -1.46
CA ALA A 160 17.31 -20.86 -1.86
C ALA A 160 18.04 -19.90 -0.91
N PHE A 161 17.99 -20.13 0.40
CA PHE A 161 18.76 -19.34 1.36
C PHE A 161 20.26 -19.41 1.10
N ARG A 162 20.81 -20.59 0.83
CA ARG A 162 22.21 -20.78 0.52
C ARG A 162 22.61 -20.04 -0.77
N GLN A 163 21.77 -20.08 -1.80
CA GLN A 163 22.04 -19.41 -3.06
C GLN A 163 22.01 -17.89 -2.93
N VAL A 164 21.02 -17.34 -2.23
CA VAL A 164 20.93 -15.91 -1.96
C VAL A 164 22.13 -15.44 -1.13
N SER A 165 22.49 -16.17 -0.07
CA SER A 165 23.65 -15.84 0.77
C SER A 165 24.96 -15.83 -0.04
N LYS A 166 25.15 -16.82 -0.91
CA LYS A 166 26.32 -16.85 -1.82
C LYS A 166 26.37 -15.63 -2.74
N ASN A 167 25.24 -15.26 -3.35
CA ASN A 167 25.19 -14.13 -4.25
C ASN A 167 25.51 -12.81 -3.54
N PHE A 168 25.02 -12.61 -2.33
CA PHE A 168 25.35 -11.44 -1.52
C PHE A 168 26.84 -11.40 -1.15
N LEU A 169 27.39 -12.51 -0.66
CA LEU A 169 28.80 -12.59 -0.26
C LEU A 169 29.77 -12.44 -1.45
N LEU A 170 29.40 -12.97 -2.61
CA LEU A 170 30.23 -12.85 -3.82
C LEU A 170 30.09 -11.44 -4.45
N GLY A 171 28.90 -10.82 -4.37
CA GLY A 171 28.68 -9.45 -4.82
C GLY A 171 29.50 -8.42 -4.06
N ASP A 172 29.62 -8.58 -2.73
CA ASP A 172 30.45 -7.71 -1.89
C ASP A 172 31.96 -7.84 -2.18
N GLN A 173 32.42 -8.99 -2.68
CA GLN A 173 33.82 -9.18 -3.07
C GLN A 173 34.18 -8.46 -4.40
N GLN A 174 33.23 -8.28 -5.29
CA GLN A 174 33.45 -7.52 -6.54
C GLN A 174 33.53 -5.99 -6.33
N ILE A 175 33.00 -5.48 -5.21
CA ILE A 175 33.06 -4.07 -4.86
C ILE A 175 34.36 -3.68 -4.13
N LYS A 176 35.13 -4.67 -3.66
CA LYS A 176 36.41 -4.48 -2.93
C LYS A 176 37.66 -4.71 -3.74
N SER A 177 37.54 -4.99 -5.02
CA SER A 177 38.61 -5.04 -6.01
C SER A 177 38.51 -3.87 -6.97
#